data_c2f660cf699b2168bf9ee9edbc208b6d
#
_entry.id   c2f660cf699b2168bf9ee9edbc208b6d
#
_cell.length_a   1.000
_cell.length_b   1.000
_cell.length_c   1.000
_cell.angle_alpha   90.00
_cell.angle_beta   90.00
_cell.angle_gamma   90.00
#
_symmetry.space_group_name_H-M   'P 1'
#
loop_
_entity.id
_entity.type
_entity.pdbx_description
1 polymer ?
#
loop_
_entity_poly.entity_id
_entity_poly.type
_entity_poly.pdbx_seq_one_letter_code
_entity_poly.pdbx_strand_id
1 'polypeptide(L)'
;MRSPEALKPRETHRTPNWPGAELSMETIRAYLADLSGRGRRKGTVQMYSAKLRALYDYLPPDKQISRGTLAAWRAFLLEAGYSPSTVNTHLSAANGLMEYMGRRDL
;
A
#
# COMPACT_ATOMS: atom_id res chain seq x y z
N MET A 1 -22.20 -23.30 -12.94
CA MET A 1 -22.11 -23.49 -13.10
C MET A 1 -21.83 -23.29 -13.34
N ARG A 2 -21.64 -23.17 -12.95
CA ARG A 2 -21.36 -23.04 -12.92
C ARG A 2 -20.79 -22.86 -12.77
N SER A 3 -20.57 -22.70 -12.39
CA SER A 3 -20.06 -22.51 -12.16
C SER A 3 -19.62 -22.09 -11.90
N PRO A 4 -19.40 -22.11 -11.58
CA PRO A 4 -18.94 -21.68 -11.26
C PRO A 4 -18.70 -21.04 -11.08
N GLU A 5 -18.57 -21.00 -10.75
CA GLU A 5 -18.49 -20.67 -10.72
C GLU A 5 -18.25 -20.21 -10.57
N ALA A 6 -18.34 -20.47 -10.30
CA ALA A 6 -18.20 -20.32 -10.21
C ALA A 6 -17.86 -19.76 -10.13
N LEU A 7 -17.68 -19.70 -9.91
CA LEU A 7 -17.41 -19.26 -9.86
C LEU A 7 -17.24 -18.54 -9.71
N LYS A 8 -17.23 -18.35 -9.56
CA LYS A 8 -17.12 -17.65 -9.42
C LYS A 8 -17.17 -16.89 -9.10
N PRO A 9 -17.26 -16.77 -8.96
CA PRO A 9 -17.35 -16.05 -8.69
C PRO A 9 -17.33 -15.29 -8.54
N ARG A 10 -17.31 -15.10 -8.32
CA ARG A 10 -17.41 -14.50 -8.33
C ARG A 10 -17.47 -13.66 -8.30
N GLU A 11 -17.38 -13.50 -8.24
CA GLU A 11 -17.45 -12.80 -8.30
C GLU A 11 -17.60 -11.75 -8.49
N THR A 12 -17.67 -11.42 -8.37
CA THR A 12 -17.80 -10.62 -8.58
C THR A 12 -18.01 -9.38 -8.86
N HIS A 13 -18.30 -8.69 -8.83
CA HIS A 13 -18.33 -7.72 -9.18
C HIS A 13 -18.18 -6.65 -9.01
N ARG A 14 -17.93 -6.60 -9.64
CA ARG A 14 -17.77 -5.70 -8.75
C ARG A 14 -16.42 -5.52 -8.09
N THR A 15 -16.20 -4.54 -7.47
CA THR A 15 -14.93 -4.25 -6.85
C THR A 15 -14.46 -5.23 -5.81
N PRO A 16 -15.32 -5.90 -5.07
CA PRO A 16 -14.84 -6.72 -3.97
C PRO A 16 -13.86 -7.80 -4.35
N ASN A 17 -13.83 -8.16 -5.61
CA ASN A 17 -12.97 -9.25 -6.04
C ASN A 17 -11.79 -8.80 -6.87
N TRP A 18 -11.46 -7.52 -6.80
CA TRP A 18 -10.29 -7.04 -7.51
C TRP A 18 -9.05 -7.68 -6.91
N PRO A 19 -8.13 -8.14 -7.75
CA PRO A 19 -6.90 -8.73 -7.24
C PRO A 19 -6.04 -7.69 -6.54
N GLY A 20 -5.12 -8.16 -5.74
CA GLY A 20 -4.14 -7.28 -5.13
C GLY A 20 -3.20 -6.70 -6.17
N ALA A 21 -2.27 -5.91 -5.70
CA ALA A 21 -1.27 -5.29 -6.57
C ALA A 21 0.10 -5.67 -6.08
N GLU A 22 1.02 -5.83 -7.01
CA GLU A 22 2.42 -6.06 -6.65
C GLU A 22 3.09 -4.72 -6.44
N LEU A 23 3.79 -4.57 -5.31
CA LEU A 23 4.55 -3.37 -5.03
C LEU A 23 6.00 -3.60 -5.45
N SER A 24 6.55 -2.68 -6.24
CA SER A 24 7.94 -2.73 -6.66
C SER A 24 8.67 -1.50 -6.16
N MET A 25 9.98 -1.64 -6.01
CA MET A 25 10.80 -0.48 -5.65
C MET A 25 10.77 0.58 -6.73
N GLU A 26 10.59 0.17 -7.98
CA GLU A 26 10.48 1.11 -9.09
C GLU A 26 9.24 2.00 -8.95
N THR A 27 8.12 1.40 -8.55
CA THR A 27 6.88 2.16 -8.33
C THR A 27 7.08 3.15 -7.18
N ILE A 28 7.75 2.71 -6.11
CA ILE A 28 8.03 3.60 -4.98
C ILE A 28 8.89 4.78 -5.44
N ARG A 29 9.93 4.51 -6.20
CA ARG A 29 10.81 5.58 -6.69
C ARG A 29 10.05 6.55 -7.59
N ALA A 30 9.18 6.04 -8.44
CA ALA A 30 8.39 6.88 -9.34
C ALA A 30 7.46 7.79 -8.53
N TYR A 31 6.83 7.24 -7.49
CA TYR A 31 5.98 8.05 -6.62
C TYR A 31 6.78 9.14 -5.91
N LEU A 32 7.95 8.79 -5.39
CA LEU A 32 8.79 9.76 -4.69
C LEU A 32 9.27 10.86 -5.64
N ALA A 33 9.59 10.50 -6.87
CA ALA A 33 9.97 11.50 -7.88
C ALA A 33 8.80 12.42 -8.20
N ASP A 34 7.58 11.85 -8.24
CA ASP A 34 6.38 12.65 -8.46
C ASP A 34 6.16 13.65 -7.33
N LEU A 35 6.36 13.22 -6.08
CA LEU A 35 6.23 14.12 -4.93
C LEU A 35 7.25 15.25 -5.03
N SER A 36 8.48 14.93 -5.38
CA SER A 36 9.53 15.94 -5.52
C SER A 36 9.18 16.91 -6.63
N GLY A 37 8.65 16.41 -7.74
CA GLY A 37 8.24 17.25 -8.87
C GLY A 37 7.08 18.17 -8.54
N ARG A 38 6.27 17.81 -7.54
CA ARG A 38 5.15 18.65 -7.09
C ARG A 38 5.58 19.68 -6.06
N GLY A 39 6.88 19.77 -5.75
CA GLY A 39 7.37 20.77 -4.82
C GLY A 39 7.35 20.34 -3.36
N ARG A 40 7.18 19.05 -3.08
CA ARG A 40 7.25 18.58 -1.70
C ARG A 40 8.66 18.75 -1.16
N ARG A 41 8.78 19.06 0.12
CA ARG A 41 10.07 19.30 0.73
C ARG A 41 10.91 18.05 0.72
N LYS A 42 12.23 18.24 0.58
CA LYS A 42 13.17 17.13 0.55
C LYS A 42 13.03 16.23 1.79
N GLY A 43 12.88 16.85 2.97
CA GLY A 43 12.70 16.09 4.20
C GLY A 43 11.45 15.23 4.20
N THR A 44 10.35 15.74 3.63
CA THR A 44 9.11 14.98 3.52
C THR A 44 9.29 13.79 2.58
N VAL A 45 9.97 14.01 1.45
CA VAL A 45 10.20 12.93 0.49
C VAL A 45 11.09 11.86 1.12
N GLN A 46 12.11 12.24 1.86
CA GLN A 46 12.98 11.30 2.54
C GLN A 46 12.24 10.50 3.59
N MET A 47 11.36 11.18 4.35
CA MET A 47 10.56 10.49 5.36
C MET A 47 9.63 9.47 4.71
N TYR A 48 8.97 9.86 3.63
CA TYR A 48 8.09 8.93 2.91
C TYR A 48 8.90 7.77 2.34
N SER A 49 10.11 8.04 1.84
CA SER A 49 10.97 6.98 1.33
C SER A 49 11.23 5.91 2.40
N ALA A 50 11.59 6.34 3.60
CA ALA A 50 11.85 5.40 4.70
C ALA A 50 10.61 4.61 5.07
N LYS A 51 9.43 5.28 5.14
CA LYS A 51 8.20 4.60 5.51
C LYS A 51 7.76 3.60 4.45
N LEU A 52 7.90 3.96 3.18
CA LEU A 52 7.52 3.05 2.09
C LEU A 52 8.49 1.89 1.97
N ARG A 53 9.77 2.12 2.30
CA ARG A 53 10.74 1.03 2.36
C ARG A 53 10.33 0.03 3.45
N ALA A 54 9.87 0.54 4.59
CA ALA A 54 9.41 -0.31 5.67
C ALA A 54 8.19 -1.13 5.25
N LEU A 55 7.27 -0.55 4.48
CA LEU A 55 6.14 -1.29 3.96
C LEU A 55 6.61 -2.40 3.02
N TYR A 56 7.51 -2.07 2.10
CA TYR A 56 8.03 -3.03 1.15
C TYR A 56 8.66 -4.23 1.88
N ASP A 57 9.44 -3.94 2.92
CA ASP A 57 10.12 -4.99 3.68
C ASP A 57 9.13 -5.83 4.49
N TYR A 58 8.01 -5.24 4.90
CA TYR A 58 6.97 -5.96 5.65
C TYR A 58 6.21 -6.95 4.76
N LEU A 59 6.07 -6.64 3.48
CA LEU A 59 5.25 -7.45 2.57
C LEU A 59 5.85 -8.84 2.37
N PRO A 60 5.00 -9.83 2.02
CA PRO A 60 5.51 -11.18 1.71
C PRO A 60 6.49 -11.16 0.53
N PRO A 61 7.20 -12.28 0.29
CA PRO A 61 8.19 -12.31 -0.80
C PRO A 61 7.63 -11.96 -2.17
N ASP A 62 6.34 -12.22 -2.43
CA ASP A 62 5.73 -11.86 -3.69
C ASP A 62 5.34 -10.37 -3.75
N LYS A 63 5.55 -9.65 -2.65
CA LYS A 63 5.31 -8.21 -2.55
C LYS A 63 3.89 -7.80 -2.95
N GLN A 64 2.93 -8.66 -2.67
CA GLN A 64 1.52 -8.37 -2.96
C GLN A 64 0.88 -7.54 -1.87
N ILE A 65 0.10 -6.54 -2.28
CA ILE A 65 -0.75 -5.76 -1.40
C ILE A 65 -2.19 -6.11 -1.75
N SER A 66 -2.96 -6.48 -0.73
CA SER A 66 -4.37 -6.77 -0.93
C SER A 66 -5.20 -5.93 0.02
N ARG A 67 -6.51 -6.08 -0.06
CA ARG A 67 -7.39 -5.41 0.90
C ARG A 67 -7.04 -5.93 2.28
N GLY A 68 -6.93 -5.02 3.22
CA GLY A 68 -6.57 -5.38 4.58
C GLY A 68 -5.08 -5.37 4.86
N THR A 69 -4.22 -5.30 3.84
CA THR A 69 -2.78 -5.27 4.07
C THR A 69 -2.38 -4.07 4.93
N LEU A 70 -2.92 -2.89 4.63
CA LEU A 70 -2.54 -1.69 5.38
C LEU A 70 -3.07 -1.74 6.81
N ALA A 71 -4.25 -2.32 7.02
CA ALA A 71 -4.78 -2.50 8.37
C ALA A 71 -3.91 -3.45 9.18
N ALA A 72 -3.46 -4.53 8.56
CA ALA A 72 -2.56 -5.48 9.23
C ALA A 72 -1.22 -4.83 9.53
N TRP A 73 -0.70 -4.03 8.61
CA TRP A 73 0.55 -3.31 8.81
C TRP A 73 0.43 -2.32 9.97
N ARG A 74 -0.70 -1.64 10.05
CA ARG A 74 -0.96 -0.73 11.16
C ARG A 74 -0.87 -1.46 12.51
N ALA A 75 -1.53 -2.62 12.60
CA ALA A 75 -1.49 -3.41 13.82
C ALA A 75 -0.07 -3.87 14.13
N PHE A 76 0.66 -4.30 13.11
CA PHE A 76 2.05 -4.72 13.27
C PHE A 76 2.92 -3.60 13.82
N LEU A 77 2.76 -2.39 13.29
CA LEU A 77 3.55 -1.24 13.73
C LEU A 77 3.23 -0.89 15.19
N LEU A 78 1.96 -0.91 15.55
CA LEU A 78 1.56 -0.63 16.94
C LEU A 78 2.14 -1.65 17.87
N GLU A 79 2.11 -2.93 17.50
CA GLU A 79 2.68 -3.99 18.32
C GLU A 79 4.19 -3.86 18.45
N ALA A 80 4.83 -3.33 17.42
CA ALA A 80 6.27 -3.12 17.44
C ALA A 80 6.68 -1.95 18.34
N GLY A 81 5.71 -1.21 18.88
CA GLY A 81 5.99 -0.16 19.84
C GLY A 81 5.98 1.25 19.29
N TYR A 82 5.63 1.43 18.02
CA TYR A 82 5.53 2.78 17.46
C TYR A 82 4.33 3.51 18.03
N SER A 83 4.48 4.82 18.23
CA SER A 83 3.37 5.64 18.70
C SER A 83 2.28 5.75 17.62
N PRO A 84 1.02 6.00 18.03
CA PRO A 84 -0.04 6.21 17.05
C PRO A 84 0.28 7.31 16.03
N SER A 85 0.94 8.38 16.48
CA SER A 85 1.31 9.46 15.57
C SER A 85 2.28 8.98 14.50
N THR A 86 3.30 8.21 14.91
CA THR A 86 4.27 7.66 13.96
C THR A 86 3.61 6.66 13.01
N VAL A 87 2.70 5.82 13.53
CA VAL A 87 1.97 4.87 12.70
C VAL A 87 1.12 5.61 11.67
N ASN A 88 0.47 6.71 12.06
CA ASN A 88 -0.32 7.50 11.14
C ASN A 88 0.53 8.06 10.01
N THR A 89 1.77 8.46 10.30
CA THR A 89 2.68 8.93 9.26
C THR A 89 3.02 7.83 8.27
N HIS A 90 3.25 6.61 8.77
CA HIS A 90 3.47 5.46 7.89
C HIS A 90 2.28 5.24 6.98
N LEU A 91 1.06 5.29 7.54
CA LEU A 91 -0.14 5.05 6.77
C LEU A 91 -0.41 6.16 5.77
N SER A 92 -0.08 7.41 6.13
CA SER A 92 -0.22 8.52 5.19
C SER A 92 0.64 8.30 3.96
N ALA A 93 1.88 7.86 4.14
CA ALA A 93 2.76 7.58 3.03
C ALA A 93 2.20 6.43 2.17
N ALA A 94 1.72 5.37 2.82
CA ALA A 94 1.19 4.22 2.11
C ALA A 94 -0.07 4.59 1.34
N ASN A 95 -0.98 5.35 1.96
CA ASN A 95 -2.21 5.75 1.29
C ASN A 95 -1.92 6.65 0.08
N GLY A 96 -0.94 7.54 0.21
CA GLY A 96 -0.53 8.37 -0.92
C GLY A 96 -0.01 7.53 -2.07
N LEU A 97 0.76 6.49 -1.76
CA LEU A 97 1.25 5.57 -2.78
C LEU A 97 0.10 4.82 -3.44
N MET A 98 -0.87 4.33 -2.66
CA MET A 98 -2.03 3.62 -3.22
C MET A 98 -2.81 4.53 -4.15
N GLU A 99 -2.99 5.79 -3.77
CA GLU A 99 -3.67 6.76 -4.61
C GLU A 99 -2.90 6.99 -5.90
N TYR A 100 -1.59 7.11 -5.82
CA TYR A 100 -0.74 7.28 -6.99
C TYR A 100 -0.87 6.09 -7.94
N MET A 101 -0.98 4.89 -7.40
CA MET A 101 -1.14 3.67 -8.19
C MET A 101 -2.55 3.48 -8.73
N GLY A 102 -3.49 4.33 -8.34
CA GLY A 102 -4.89 4.18 -8.74
C GLY A 102 -5.58 3.06 -8.00
N ARG A 103 -5.09 2.67 -6.83
CA ARG A 103 -5.62 1.54 -6.07
C ARG A 103 -6.06 1.98 -4.68
N ARG A 104 -7.01 2.91 -4.64
CA ARG A 104 -7.55 3.39 -3.37
C ARG A 104 -8.34 2.31 -2.63
N ASP A 105 -8.67 1.23 -3.32
CA ASP A 105 -9.35 0.10 -2.71
C ASP A 105 -8.45 -0.69 -1.76
N LEU A 106 -7.16 -0.49 -1.83
CA LEU A 106 -6.19 -1.16 -0.96
C LEU A 106 -5.75 -0.25 0.21
#